data_d08e4f56b54bd125c41c33741c87aad1
#
_entry.id   d08e4f56b54bd125c41c33741c87aad1
#
_cell.length_a   1.000
_cell.length_b   1.000
_cell.length_c   1.000
_cell.angle_alpha   90.00
_cell.angle_beta   90.00
_cell.angle_gamma   90.00
#
_symmetry.space_group_name_H-M   'P 1'
#
loop_
_entity.id
_entity.type
_entity.pdbx_description
1 polymer ?
#
loop_
_entity_poly.entity_id
_entity_poly.type
_entity_poly.pdbx_seq_one_letter_code
_entity_poly.pdbx_strand_id
1 'polypeptide(L)'
;MEPTKPEVTHEFPFFRVYNDGRVEKFNRSQETVPPTTNDPITGVQSKDVVISDDPKISARIFLPRLPAPTHKLPVLLYAHGGAFSAMSAFSPHYDAHVRTLATEARVIAVSVEYRLAPEHPIPACYDDSWAALRWIAAHANGDGPDPWLNENADFNRVFVGGDSAGGNISGNLALRAGSIGLPGVRFAGAILVHPYFGGVEADDKMWLYMCPSASGMDDYRMKPSAEVLGGIGCDRMLVFVAEKDHLCGPGKAYYENLKKSAWKGKVELVENKGEEHCFHLRITSGDDNAVVKKIVSFINHD
;
A
#
# COMPACT_ATOMS: atom_id res chain seq x y z
N MET A 1 23.64 8.79 41.53
CA MET A 1 24.08 8.30 40.23
C MET A 1 23.60 9.27 39.20
N GLU A 2 24.48 9.88 38.45
CA GLU A 2 24.07 10.69 37.29
C GLU A 2 23.34 9.77 36.30
N PRO A 3 22.24 10.23 35.70
CA PRO A 3 21.57 9.46 34.67
C PRO A 3 22.56 9.27 33.50
N THR A 4 22.89 8.02 33.20
CA THR A 4 23.69 7.71 32.02
C THR A 4 22.98 8.25 30.80
N LYS A 5 23.69 9.01 29.96
CA LYS A 5 23.13 9.48 28.69
C LYS A 5 22.67 8.26 27.87
N PRO A 6 21.46 8.33 27.27
CA PRO A 6 21.03 7.24 26.41
C PRO A 6 22.00 7.06 25.25
N GLU A 7 22.48 5.83 25.05
CA GLU A 7 23.37 5.46 23.94
C GLU A 7 22.58 4.89 22.78
N VAL A 8 22.96 5.23 21.54
CA VAL A 8 22.36 4.67 20.33
C VAL A 8 22.83 3.23 20.17
N THR A 9 21.88 2.28 20.16
CA THR A 9 22.16 0.86 19.96
C THR A 9 21.98 0.42 18.51
N HIS A 10 21.02 1.05 17.80
CA HIS A 10 20.80 0.80 16.37
C HIS A 10 20.47 2.13 15.67
N GLU A 11 21.05 2.30 14.48
CA GLU A 11 20.77 3.45 13.62
C GLU A 11 20.44 2.96 12.21
N PHE A 12 19.28 3.37 11.71
CA PHE A 12 18.75 3.04 10.39
C PHE A 12 18.38 4.32 9.64
N PRO A 13 18.13 4.28 8.33
CA PRO A 13 17.85 5.48 7.54
C PRO A 13 16.64 6.32 8.01
N PHE A 14 15.67 5.71 8.70
CA PHE A 14 14.41 6.36 9.10
C PHE A 14 14.27 6.57 10.61
N PHE A 15 15.05 5.84 11.41
CA PHE A 15 14.98 5.93 12.87
C PHE A 15 16.26 5.42 13.55
N ARG A 16 16.43 5.80 14.82
CA ARG A 16 17.43 5.20 15.72
C ARG A 16 16.78 4.68 16.99
N VAL A 17 17.42 3.72 17.61
CA VAL A 17 17.00 3.11 18.85
C VAL A 17 18.07 3.30 19.90
N TYR A 18 17.66 3.63 21.11
CA TYR A 18 18.53 3.84 22.27
C TYR A 18 18.50 2.64 23.20
N ASN A 19 19.51 2.54 24.09
CA ASN A 19 19.64 1.47 25.09
C ASN A 19 18.51 1.46 26.14
N ASP A 20 17.75 2.56 26.25
CA ASP A 20 16.56 2.67 27.11
C ASP A 20 15.27 2.25 26.39
N GLY A 21 15.35 1.76 25.16
CA GLY A 21 14.22 1.35 24.31
C GLY A 21 13.53 2.48 23.58
N ARG A 22 13.94 3.71 23.75
CA ARG A 22 13.38 4.87 23.04
C ARG A 22 13.71 4.78 21.55
N VAL A 23 12.71 5.06 20.71
CA VAL A 23 12.84 5.19 19.26
C VAL A 23 12.76 6.68 18.89
N GLU A 24 13.71 7.13 18.08
CA GLU A 24 13.69 8.46 17.48
C GLU A 24 13.57 8.34 15.97
N LYS A 25 12.46 8.81 15.42
CA LYS A 25 12.21 8.86 13.96
C LYS A 25 12.73 10.15 13.36
N PHE A 26 13.44 10.07 12.23
CA PHE A 26 14.07 11.23 11.60
C PHE A 26 13.08 12.04 10.76
N ASN A 27 12.20 11.36 10.06
CA ASN A 27 11.14 11.98 9.27
C ASN A 27 9.85 12.11 10.10
N ARG A 28 9.79 13.19 10.87
CA ARG A 28 8.63 13.53 11.71
C ARG A 28 7.59 14.38 10.97
N SER A 29 7.47 14.31 9.66
CA SER A 29 6.34 14.94 9.02
C SER A 29 5.06 14.18 9.42
N GLN A 30 4.62 14.44 10.65
CA GLN A 30 3.29 14.06 11.14
C GLN A 30 2.24 15.08 10.67
N GLU A 31 2.59 15.88 9.68
CA GLU A 31 1.63 16.78 9.08
C GLU A 31 0.53 15.96 8.44
N THR A 32 -0.68 16.18 8.92
CA THR A 32 -1.89 15.57 8.36
C THR A 32 -2.80 16.67 7.85
N VAL A 33 -3.51 16.38 6.77
CA VAL A 33 -4.55 17.26 6.24
C VAL A 33 -5.92 16.71 6.60
N PRO A 34 -6.92 17.55 6.88
CA PRO A 34 -8.28 17.10 7.10
C PRO A 34 -8.88 16.52 5.81
N PRO A 35 -9.89 15.65 5.92
CA PRO A 35 -10.65 15.21 4.77
C PRO A 35 -11.40 16.38 4.12
N THR A 36 -11.65 16.29 2.81
CA THR A 36 -12.38 17.32 2.06
C THR A 36 -13.82 16.91 1.78
N THR A 37 -14.75 17.79 2.07
CA THR A 37 -16.18 17.55 1.79
C THR A 37 -16.52 17.68 0.31
N ASN A 38 -15.74 18.48 -0.44
CA ASN A 38 -15.89 18.64 -1.89
C ASN A 38 -14.65 19.39 -2.40
N ASP A 39 -13.76 18.68 -3.07
CA ASP A 39 -12.61 19.31 -3.71
C ASP A 39 -13.08 20.18 -4.89
N PRO A 40 -12.76 21.48 -4.91
CA PRO A 40 -13.31 22.41 -5.92
C PRO A 40 -12.81 22.13 -7.34
N ILE A 41 -11.70 21.43 -7.49
CA ILE A 41 -11.09 21.11 -8.79
C ILE A 41 -11.58 19.77 -9.30
N THR A 42 -11.51 18.73 -8.47
CA THR A 42 -11.79 17.35 -8.86
C THR A 42 -13.21 16.90 -8.54
N GLY A 43 -13.89 17.57 -7.61
CA GLY A 43 -15.18 17.16 -7.07
C GLY A 43 -15.14 15.91 -6.19
N VAL A 44 -13.93 15.45 -5.82
CA VAL A 44 -13.76 14.32 -4.89
C VAL A 44 -14.18 14.73 -3.49
N GLN A 45 -14.90 13.84 -2.83
CA GLN A 45 -15.21 13.92 -1.41
C GLN A 45 -14.32 12.94 -0.67
N SER A 46 -13.88 13.27 0.54
CA SER A 46 -13.19 12.32 1.42
C SER A 46 -13.70 12.40 2.85
N LYS A 47 -13.58 11.30 3.57
CA LYS A 47 -13.88 11.19 5.00
C LYS A 47 -12.98 10.17 5.66
N ASP A 48 -12.72 10.37 6.94
CA ASP A 48 -11.99 9.42 7.76
C ASP A 48 -12.96 8.45 8.45
N VAL A 49 -12.60 7.18 8.48
CA VAL A 49 -13.40 6.10 9.08
C VAL A 49 -12.56 5.26 10.03
N VAL A 50 -13.21 4.71 11.04
CA VAL A 50 -12.61 3.71 11.93
C VAL A 50 -12.97 2.32 11.40
N ILE A 51 -11.94 1.51 11.16
CA ILE A 51 -12.06 0.11 10.71
C ILE A 51 -12.13 -0.82 11.91
N SER A 52 -11.32 -0.53 12.94
CA SER A 52 -11.24 -1.28 14.20
C SER A 52 -10.85 -0.35 15.33
N ASP A 53 -11.43 -0.57 16.51
CA ASP A 53 -11.07 0.17 17.73
C ASP A 53 -9.91 -0.47 18.49
N ASP A 54 -9.76 -1.79 18.40
CA ASP A 54 -8.67 -2.54 19.04
C ASP A 54 -8.20 -3.71 18.13
N PRO A 55 -7.01 -3.64 17.58
CA PRO A 55 -6.16 -2.45 17.52
C PRO A 55 -6.82 -1.32 16.75
N LYS A 56 -6.48 -0.07 17.10
CA LYS A 56 -7.02 1.10 16.38
C LYS A 56 -6.50 1.14 14.96
N ILE A 57 -7.39 0.94 14.00
CA ILE A 57 -7.14 1.01 12.56
C ILE A 57 -8.12 2.00 11.96
N SER A 58 -7.63 2.93 11.18
CA SER A 58 -8.45 3.91 10.46
C SER A 58 -8.08 3.96 8.99
N ALA A 59 -8.91 4.61 8.20
CA ALA A 59 -8.63 4.87 6.79
C ALA A 59 -9.30 6.17 6.35
N ARG A 60 -8.82 6.72 5.23
CA ARG A 60 -9.52 7.77 4.49
C ARG A 60 -10.15 7.19 3.26
N ILE A 61 -11.46 7.39 3.10
CA ILE A 61 -12.20 7.03 1.89
C ILE A 61 -12.27 8.26 0.99
N PHE A 62 -11.99 8.06 -0.29
CA PHE A 62 -12.15 9.05 -1.36
C PHE A 62 -13.23 8.58 -2.32
N LEU A 63 -14.27 9.39 -2.46
CA LEU A 63 -15.38 9.15 -3.39
C LEU A 63 -15.31 10.18 -4.52
N PRO A 64 -14.99 9.77 -5.75
CA PRO A 64 -15.02 10.68 -6.89
C PRO A 64 -16.44 11.03 -7.29
N ARG A 65 -16.59 12.10 -8.06
CA ARG A 65 -17.89 12.49 -8.63
C ARG A 65 -18.46 11.36 -9.48
N LEU A 66 -19.66 10.90 -9.15
CA LEU A 66 -20.34 9.84 -9.88
C LEU A 66 -20.88 10.36 -11.21
N PRO A 67 -20.70 9.63 -12.32
CA PRO A 67 -21.27 10.01 -13.62
C PRO A 67 -22.81 9.86 -13.65
N ALA A 68 -23.35 8.92 -12.89
CA ALA A 68 -24.78 8.70 -12.68
C ALA A 68 -25.00 7.97 -11.34
N PRO A 69 -26.20 8.13 -10.72
CA PRO A 69 -26.49 7.53 -9.41
C PRO A 69 -26.43 6.00 -9.37
N THR A 70 -26.63 5.33 -10.50
CA THR A 70 -26.64 3.86 -10.62
C THR A 70 -25.25 3.28 -11.00
N HIS A 71 -24.27 4.13 -11.22
CA HIS A 71 -22.94 3.68 -11.64
C HIS A 71 -22.11 3.20 -10.44
N LYS A 72 -21.71 1.93 -10.48
CA LYS A 72 -20.83 1.35 -9.48
C LYS A 72 -19.37 1.54 -9.89
N LEU A 73 -18.50 1.86 -8.94
CA LEU A 73 -17.09 2.15 -9.14
C LEU A 73 -16.20 1.02 -8.59
N PRO A 74 -15.09 0.72 -9.25
CA PRO A 74 -14.08 -0.15 -8.66
C PRO A 74 -13.63 0.37 -7.29
N VAL A 75 -13.10 -0.52 -6.46
CA VAL A 75 -12.53 -0.16 -5.15
C VAL A 75 -11.03 -0.38 -5.18
N LEU A 76 -10.27 0.58 -4.68
CA LEU A 76 -8.82 0.50 -4.49
C LEU A 76 -8.48 0.65 -3.02
N LEU A 77 -7.98 -0.41 -2.37
CA LEU A 77 -7.29 -0.27 -1.09
C LEU A 77 -5.87 0.20 -1.37
N TYR A 78 -5.47 1.34 -0.81
CA TYR A 78 -4.13 1.90 -0.98
C TYR A 78 -3.36 1.87 0.34
N ALA A 79 -2.17 1.26 0.33
CA ALA A 79 -1.22 1.28 1.43
C ALA A 79 -0.06 2.24 1.09
N HIS A 80 0.20 3.20 1.97
CA HIS A 80 1.26 4.18 1.76
C HIS A 80 2.66 3.58 1.93
N GLY A 81 3.68 4.24 1.39
CA GLY A 81 5.08 3.89 1.59
C GLY A 81 5.63 4.41 2.94
N GLY A 82 6.95 4.54 3.03
CA GLY A 82 7.64 5.02 4.24
C GLY A 82 8.36 3.91 5.01
N ALA A 83 8.86 2.88 4.30
CA ALA A 83 9.69 1.81 4.86
C ALA A 83 9.07 1.14 6.11
N PHE A 84 7.75 0.98 6.15
CA PHE A 84 6.95 0.44 7.27
C PHE A 84 7.06 1.24 8.59
N SER A 85 7.85 2.31 8.63
CA SER A 85 8.21 3.03 9.86
C SER A 85 7.89 4.52 9.84
N ALA A 86 7.50 5.06 8.70
CA ALA A 86 7.25 6.49 8.51
C ALA A 86 6.00 6.73 7.66
N MET A 87 5.62 8.00 7.53
CA MET A 87 4.49 8.50 6.76
C MET A 87 3.12 8.16 7.36
N SER A 88 2.06 8.60 6.69
CA SER A 88 0.66 8.42 7.09
C SER A 88 -0.23 8.53 5.87
N ALA A 89 -1.33 7.78 5.86
CA ALA A 89 -2.40 7.90 4.87
C ALA A 89 -3.03 9.30 4.83
N PHE A 90 -2.89 10.06 5.93
CA PHE A 90 -3.44 11.41 6.08
C PHE A 90 -2.43 12.51 5.76
N SER A 91 -1.18 12.16 5.39
CA SER A 91 -0.18 13.16 5.03
C SER A 91 -0.53 13.86 3.72
N PRO A 92 -0.11 15.14 3.53
CA PRO A 92 -0.43 15.93 2.34
C PRO A 92 -0.11 15.21 1.02
N HIS A 93 1.05 14.53 0.97
CA HIS A 93 1.49 13.83 -0.25
C HIS A 93 0.59 12.65 -0.60
N TYR A 94 0.23 11.82 0.39
CA TYR A 94 -0.63 10.65 0.16
C TYR A 94 -2.09 11.05 -0.06
N ASP A 95 -2.59 12.06 0.66
CA ASP A 95 -3.92 12.59 0.41
C ASP A 95 -4.05 13.10 -1.03
N ALA A 96 -3.08 13.89 -1.50
CA ALA A 96 -3.06 14.41 -2.87
C ALA A 96 -2.95 13.28 -3.91
N HIS A 97 -2.05 12.32 -3.71
CA HIS A 97 -1.83 11.22 -4.63
C HIS A 97 -3.07 10.31 -4.75
N VAL A 98 -3.63 9.88 -3.61
CA VAL A 98 -4.80 8.99 -3.61
C VAL A 98 -6.05 9.71 -4.13
N ARG A 99 -6.21 11.01 -3.88
CA ARG A 99 -7.25 11.83 -4.48
C ARG A 99 -7.11 11.89 -6.00
N THR A 100 -5.89 12.04 -6.52
CA THR A 100 -5.62 11.98 -7.96
C THR A 100 -6.00 10.61 -8.54
N LEU A 101 -5.61 9.51 -7.88
CA LEU A 101 -6.01 8.16 -8.31
C LEU A 101 -7.54 7.99 -8.31
N ALA A 102 -8.22 8.46 -7.25
CA ALA A 102 -9.68 8.39 -7.17
C ALA A 102 -10.35 9.14 -8.33
N THR A 103 -9.82 10.32 -8.69
CA THR A 103 -10.32 11.13 -9.80
C THR A 103 -10.09 10.46 -11.14
N GLU A 104 -8.82 10.19 -11.45
CA GLU A 104 -8.38 9.77 -12.80
C GLU A 104 -8.82 8.35 -13.12
N ALA A 105 -8.72 7.42 -12.16
CA ALA A 105 -9.14 6.04 -12.35
C ALA A 105 -10.64 5.83 -12.11
N ARG A 106 -11.34 6.85 -11.59
CA ARG A 106 -12.76 6.73 -11.16
C ARG A 106 -12.97 5.53 -10.24
N VAL A 107 -12.23 5.52 -9.14
CA VAL A 107 -12.30 4.46 -8.13
C VAL A 107 -12.71 5.04 -6.78
N ILE A 108 -13.41 4.25 -5.97
CA ILE A 108 -13.49 4.53 -4.54
C ILE A 108 -12.16 4.07 -3.94
N ALA A 109 -11.34 5.03 -3.49
CA ALA A 109 -10.08 4.69 -2.87
C ALA A 109 -10.22 4.68 -1.34
N VAL A 110 -9.64 3.67 -0.70
CA VAL A 110 -9.56 3.51 0.75
C VAL A 110 -8.09 3.49 1.13
N SER A 111 -7.58 4.62 1.65
CA SER A 111 -6.19 4.77 2.08
C SER A 111 -6.06 4.36 3.54
N VAL A 112 -5.41 3.22 3.80
CA VAL A 112 -5.33 2.65 5.15
C VAL A 112 -4.20 3.29 5.95
N GLU A 113 -4.50 3.68 7.19
CA GLU A 113 -3.56 4.12 8.21
C GLU A 113 -3.16 2.91 9.05
N TYR A 114 -2.16 2.19 8.59
CA TYR A 114 -1.63 1.01 9.26
C TYR A 114 -0.61 1.37 10.34
N ARG A 115 -0.50 0.56 11.38
CA ARG A 115 0.46 0.75 12.46
C ARG A 115 1.89 0.59 11.97
N LEU A 116 2.77 1.49 12.45
CA LEU A 116 4.16 1.61 12.01
C LEU A 116 5.13 0.89 12.95
N ALA A 117 6.15 0.28 12.36
CA ALA A 117 7.30 -0.24 13.05
C ALA A 117 8.28 0.90 13.42
N PRO A 118 9.17 0.71 14.39
CA PRO A 118 9.32 -0.48 15.22
C PRO A 118 8.37 -0.55 16.42
N GLU A 119 7.57 0.50 16.69
CA GLU A 119 6.64 0.56 17.83
C GLU A 119 5.59 -0.56 17.74
N HIS A 120 5.16 -0.86 16.53
CA HIS A 120 4.32 -2.00 16.21
C HIS A 120 5.06 -2.90 15.22
N PRO A 121 5.77 -3.92 15.71
CA PRO A 121 6.59 -4.78 14.86
C PRO A 121 5.78 -5.42 13.71
N ILE A 122 6.44 -5.66 12.60
CA ILE A 122 5.89 -6.48 11.52
C ILE A 122 5.55 -7.88 12.09
N PRO A 123 4.33 -8.42 11.91
CA PRO A 123 3.41 -8.18 10.79
C PRO A 123 2.27 -7.18 11.01
N ALA A 124 2.29 -6.31 12.03
CA ALA A 124 1.18 -5.41 12.34
C ALA A 124 0.65 -4.66 11.10
N CYS A 125 1.52 -4.10 10.25
CA CYS A 125 1.13 -3.39 9.03
C CYS A 125 0.37 -4.27 8.03
N TYR A 126 0.74 -5.54 7.89
CA TYR A 126 0.03 -6.50 7.04
C TYR A 126 -1.33 -6.88 7.62
N ASP A 127 -1.41 -7.07 8.94
CA ASP A 127 -2.65 -7.45 9.62
C ASP A 127 -3.65 -6.31 9.58
N ASP A 128 -3.22 -5.07 9.78
CA ASP A 128 -4.05 -3.88 9.69
C ASP A 128 -4.58 -3.66 8.27
N SER A 129 -3.70 -3.80 7.27
CA SER A 129 -4.09 -3.67 5.87
C SER A 129 -5.01 -4.81 5.41
N TRP A 130 -4.83 -6.02 5.95
CA TRP A 130 -5.76 -7.13 5.75
C TRP A 130 -7.11 -6.89 6.40
N ALA A 131 -7.13 -6.33 7.62
CA ALA A 131 -8.36 -5.93 8.28
C ALA A 131 -9.14 -4.90 7.45
N ALA A 132 -8.42 -3.91 6.87
CA ALA A 132 -9.01 -2.94 5.96
C ALA A 132 -9.61 -3.59 4.70
N LEU A 133 -8.92 -4.55 4.09
CA LEU A 133 -9.44 -5.28 2.93
C LEU A 133 -10.69 -6.11 3.27
N ARG A 134 -10.69 -6.76 4.43
CA ARG A 134 -11.87 -7.48 4.94
C ARG A 134 -13.02 -6.55 5.28
N TRP A 135 -12.74 -5.38 5.83
CA TRP A 135 -13.74 -4.36 6.10
C TRP A 135 -14.39 -3.88 4.79
N ILE A 136 -13.61 -3.66 3.71
CA ILE A 136 -14.17 -3.39 2.39
C ILE A 136 -15.07 -4.54 1.94
N ALA A 137 -14.63 -5.79 2.06
CA ALA A 137 -15.39 -6.97 1.65
C ALA A 137 -16.71 -7.13 2.42
N ALA A 138 -16.79 -6.68 3.67
CA ALA A 138 -18.01 -6.73 4.47
C ALA A 138 -19.18 -5.90 3.88
N HIS A 139 -18.93 -5.01 2.92
CA HIS A 139 -19.95 -4.23 2.23
C HIS A 139 -20.53 -4.93 0.99
N ALA A 140 -20.03 -6.10 0.61
CA ALA A 140 -20.41 -6.76 -0.64
C ALA A 140 -21.91 -7.10 -0.74
N ASN A 141 -22.58 -7.26 0.39
CA ASN A 141 -24.03 -7.51 0.44
C ASN A 141 -24.87 -6.22 0.55
N GLY A 142 -24.24 -5.05 0.60
CA GLY A 142 -24.90 -3.75 0.72
C GLY A 142 -25.31 -3.34 2.13
N ASP A 143 -24.88 -4.06 3.16
CA ASP A 143 -25.20 -3.85 4.57
C ASP A 143 -23.97 -3.62 5.47
N GLY A 144 -22.84 -3.29 4.85
CA GLY A 144 -21.62 -2.94 5.58
C GLY A 144 -21.73 -1.59 6.30
N PRO A 145 -20.73 -1.26 7.16
CA PRO A 145 -20.80 -0.10 8.05
C PRO A 145 -20.73 1.26 7.36
N ASP A 146 -20.31 1.34 6.10
CA ASP A 146 -20.15 2.61 5.39
C ASP A 146 -21.09 2.73 4.17
N PRO A 147 -21.95 3.75 4.12
CA PRO A 147 -22.93 3.91 3.04
C PRO A 147 -22.28 4.20 1.68
N TRP A 148 -21.11 4.87 1.63
CA TRP A 148 -20.44 5.15 0.34
C TRP A 148 -20.05 3.87 -0.39
N LEU A 149 -19.53 2.87 0.34
CA LEU A 149 -19.20 1.58 -0.22
C LEU A 149 -20.46 0.77 -0.57
N ASN A 150 -21.46 0.72 0.31
CA ASN A 150 -22.72 0.01 0.06
C ASN A 150 -23.41 0.51 -1.23
N GLU A 151 -23.44 1.83 -1.40
CA GLU A 151 -24.19 2.47 -2.47
C GLU A 151 -23.42 2.54 -3.80
N ASN A 152 -22.09 2.60 -3.77
CA ASN A 152 -21.32 2.98 -4.96
C ASN A 152 -20.24 1.98 -5.38
N ALA A 153 -19.88 0.99 -4.56
CA ALA A 153 -18.80 0.06 -4.87
C ALA A 153 -19.23 -1.09 -5.81
N ASP A 154 -18.33 -1.45 -6.74
CA ASP A 154 -18.37 -2.68 -7.53
C ASP A 154 -17.40 -3.70 -6.93
N PHE A 155 -17.93 -4.64 -6.17
CA PHE A 155 -17.15 -5.69 -5.50
C PHE A 155 -16.63 -6.78 -6.45
N ASN A 156 -16.99 -6.73 -7.73
CA ASN A 156 -16.36 -7.54 -8.77
C ASN A 156 -15.06 -6.92 -9.30
N ARG A 157 -14.73 -5.70 -8.87
CA ARG A 157 -13.56 -4.94 -9.31
C ARG A 157 -12.83 -4.32 -8.12
N VAL A 158 -12.30 -5.18 -7.23
CA VAL A 158 -11.51 -4.74 -6.07
C VAL A 158 -10.03 -4.90 -6.36
N PHE A 159 -9.28 -3.84 -6.07
CA PHE A 159 -7.84 -3.76 -6.26
C PHE A 159 -7.15 -3.43 -4.93
N VAL A 160 -5.90 -3.84 -4.80
CA VAL A 160 -4.99 -3.30 -3.79
C VAL A 160 -3.82 -2.61 -4.48
N GLY A 161 -3.26 -1.60 -3.86
CA GLY A 161 -2.11 -0.89 -4.42
C GLY A 161 -1.33 -0.15 -3.35
N GLY A 162 -0.10 0.21 -3.70
CA GLY A 162 0.76 1.00 -2.83
C GLY A 162 2.15 1.16 -3.43
N ASP A 163 2.91 2.02 -2.80
CA ASP A 163 4.28 2.33 -3.19
C ASP A 163 5.29 1.92 -2.12
N SER A 164 6.51 1.53 -2.52
CA SER A 164 7.59 1.16 -1.60
C SER A 164 7.15 0.07 -0.61
N ALA A 165 7.13 0.35 0.70
CA ALA A 165 6.59 -0.54 1.73
C ALA A 165 5.12 -0.90 1.46
N GLY A 166 4.30 0.05 0.99
CA GLY A 166 2.92 -0.18 0.60
C GLY A 166 2.79 -1.13 -0.61
N GLY A 167 3.73 -1.08 -1.54
CA GLY A 167 3.83 -2.05 -2.64
C GLY A 167 4.12 -3.46 -2.15
N ASN A 168 5.03 -3.60 -1.18
CA ASN A 168 5.27 -4.87 -0.50
C ASN A 168 4.03 -5.37 0.25
N ILE A 169 3.37 -4.50 1.03
CA ILE A 169 2.11 -4.82 1.71
C ILE A 169 1.08 -5.33 0.70
N SER A 170 0.89 -4.65 -0.42
CA SER A 170 -0.06 -5.04 -1.47
C SER A 170 0.24 -6.41 -2.06
N GLY A 171 1.52 -6.74 -2.30
CA GLY A 171 1.94 -8.07 -2.75
C GLY A 171 1.63 -9.17 -1.71
N ASN A 172 1.87 -8.89 -0.44
CA ASN A 172 1.55 -9.81 0.66
C ASN A 172 0.04 -9.98 0.88
N LEU A 173 -0.77 -8.92 0.69
CA LEU A 173 -2.23 -9.01 0.68
C LEU A 173 -2.74 -9.92 -0.43
N ALA A 174 -2.12 -9.84 -1.62
CA ALA A 174 -2.47 -10.71 -2.73
C ALA A 174 -2.17 -12.20 -2.44
N LEU A 175 -1.05 -12.50 -1.78
CA LEU A 175 -0.74 -13.85 -1.29
C LEU A 175 -1.75 -14.31 -0.24
N ARG A 176 -2.05 -13.47 0.74
CA ARG A 176 -2.99 -13.80 1.81
C ARG A 176 -4.41 -14.05 1.29
N ALA A 177 -4.85 -13.27 0.29
CA ALA A 177 -6.13 -13.45 -0.36
C ALA A 177 -6.22 -14.80 -1.11
N GLY A 178 -5.14 -15.25 -1.73
CA GLY A 178 -5.09 -16.55 -2.37
C GLY A 178 -5.17 -17.73 -1.39
N SER A 179 -4.61 -17.56 -0.19
CA SER A 179 -4.63 -18.59 0.86
C SER A 179 -5.95 -18.66 1.64
N ILE A 180 -6.53 -17.50 2.00
CA ILE A 180 -7.70 -17.42 2.90
C ILE A 180 -9.00 -17.21 2.12
N GLY A 181 -8.91 -16.60 0.93
CA GLY A 181 -10.06 -16.10 0.18
C GLY A 181 -10.57 -14.75 0.68
N LEU A 182 -11.43 -14.14 -0.12
CA LEU A 182 -12.11 -12.88 0.17
C LEU A 182 -13.59 -13.01 -0.24
N PRO A 183 -14.44 -13.56 0.64
CA PRO A 183 -15.84 -13.84 0.29
C PRO A 183 -16.61 -12.60 -0.18
N GLY A 184 -17.42 -12.78 -1.24
CA GLY A 184 -18.24 -11.70 -1.80
C GLY A 184 -17.49 -10.70 -2.68
N VAL A 185 -16.18 -10.88 -2.87
CA VAL A 185 -15.32 -9.95 -3.61
C VAL A 185 -14.52 -10.71 -4.69
N ARG A 186 -14.50 -10.17 -5.91
CA ARG A 186 -13.52 -10.55 -6.90
C ARG A 186 -12.29 -9.65 -6.75
N PHE A 187 -11.17 -10.24 -6.37
CA PHE A 187 -9.90 -9.53 -6.27
C PHE A 187 -9.27 -9.40 -7.66
N ALA A 188 -9.58 -8.29 -8.34
CA ALA A 188 -9.26 -8.08 -9.73
C ALA A 188 -7.77 -7.82 -9.98
N GLY A 189 -7.06 -7.17 -9.04
CA GLY A 189 -5.63 -6.95 -9.27
C GLY A 189 -4.88 -6.27 -8.14
N ALA A 190 -3.54 -6.36 -8.23
CA ALA A 190 -2.61 -5.68 -7.33
C ALA A 190 -1.66 -4.75 -8.11
N ILE A 191 -1.35 -3.59 -7.53
CA ILE A 191 -0.52 -2.53 -8.11
C ILE A 191 0.64 -2.24 -7.15
N LEU A 192 1.85 -2.59 -7.58
CA LEU A 192 3.06 -2.48 -6.79
C LEU A 192 3.97 -1.40 -7.41
N VAL A 193 4.00 -0.21 -6.80
CA VAL A 193 4.83 0.89 -7.30
C VAL A 193 6.16 0.90 -6.55
N HIS A 194 7.27 0.63 -7.24
CA HIS A 194 8.64 0.59 -6.68
C HIS A 194 8.70 -0.20 -5.36
N PRO A 195 8.21 -1.47 -5.34
CA PRO A 195 7.94 -2.19 -4.10
C PRO A 195 9.21 -2.47 -3.29
N TYR A 196 9.10 -2.33 -1.98
CA TYR A 196 10.17 -2.64 -1.04
C TYR A 196 10.31 -4.16 -0.88
N PHE A 197 11.08 -4.80 -1.76
CA PHE A 197 11.47 -6.20 -1.63
C PHE A 197 12.94 -6.33 -1.23
N GLY A 198 13.32 -7.47 -0.68
CA GLY A 198 14.65 -7.73 -0.16
C GLY A 198 15.71 -7.96 -1.25
N GLY A 199 16.96 -7.71 -0.89
CA GLY A 199 18.14 -7.81 -1.76
C GLY A 199 19.05 -6.60 -1.69
N VAL A 200 18.73 -5.63 -0.83
CA VAL A 200 19.58 -4.48 -0.47
C VAL A 200 19.95 -4.62 1.00
N GLU A 201 21.24 -4.84 1.31
CA GLU A 201 21.71 -5.26 2.64
C GLU A 201 21.26 -4.31 3.77
N ALA A 202 21.34 -2.99 3.55
CA ALA A 202 20.95 -2.02 4.57
C ALA A 202 19.45 -2.07 4.87
N ASP A 203 18.62 -2.19 3.83
CA ASP A 203 17.16 -2.28 3.94
C ASP A 203 16.75 -3.62 4.55
N ASP A 204 17.40 -4.71 4.16
CA ASP A 204 17.16 -6.04 4.70
C ASP A 204 17.46 -6.09 6.21
N LYS A 205 18.54 -5.45 6.68
CA LYS A 205 18.87 -5.33 8.11
C LYS A 205 17.84 -4.52 8.89
N MET A 206 17.39 -3.39 8.34
CA MET A 206 16.36 -2.57 8.95
C MET A 206 15.04 -3.34 9.04
N TRP A 207 14.65 -4.03 7.98
CA TRP A 207 13.43 -4.82 7.97
C TRP A 207 13.47 -5.97 8.98
N LEU A 208 14.61 -6.70 9.08
CA LEU A 208 14.79 -7.75 10.10
C LEU A 208 14.65 -7.21 11.53
N TYR A 209 15.16 -6.00 11.78
CA TYR A 209 14.97 -5.35 13.08
C TYR A 209 13.49 -5.09 13.37
N MET A 210 12.74 -4.60 12.37
CA MET A 210 11.30 -4.31 12.47
C MET A 210 10.42 -5.56 12.50
N CYS A 211 10.95 -6.71 12.06
CA CYS A 211 10.24 -7.98 11.95
C CYS A 211 10.90 -9.09 12.79
N PRO A 212 10.75 -9.09 14.11
CA PRO A 212 11.36 -10.11 14.98
C PRO A 212 10.89 -11.55 14.68
N SER A 213 9.75 -11.70 14.00
CA SER A 213 9.19 -13.00 13.58
C SER A 213 9.72 -13.49 12.23
N ALA A 214 10.68 -12.77 11.62
CA ALA A 214 11.25 -13.16 10.33
C ALA A 214 12.04 -14.47 10.43
N SER A 215 11.95 -15.28 9.39
CA SER A 215 12.75 -16.51 9.25
C SER A 215 14.22 -16.24 8.87
N GLY A 216 14.60 -14.98 8.70
CA GLY A 216 15.91 -14.52 8.30
C GLY A 216 15.85 -13.69 7.02
N MET A 217 17.01 -13.57 6.34
CA MET A 217 17.17 -12.75 5.12
C MET A 217 16.35 -13.26 3.92
N ASP A 218 15.94 -14.51 3.94
CA ASP A 218 15.14 -15.14 2.87
C ASP A 218 13.65 -15.28 3.26
N ASP A 219 13.19 -14.47 4.21
CA ASP A 219 11.77 -14.44 4.58
C ASP A 219 10.89 -14.14 3.36
N TYR A 220 9.84 -14.95 3.17
CA TYR A 220 8.98 -14.88 1.99
C TYR A 220 8.28 -13.52 1.81
N ARG A 221 8.12 -12.74 2.89
CA ARG A 221 7.50 -11.41 2.83
C ARG A 221 8.41 -10.42 2.12
N MET A 222 9.72 -10.66 2.15
CA MET A 222 10.73 -9.83 1.48
C MET A 222 11.27 -10.45 0.19
N LYS A 223 11.45 -11.79 0.17
CA LYS A 223 12.04 -12.50 -0.97
C LYS A 223 11.16 -13.71 -1.35
N PRO A 224 9.92 -13.47 -1.82
CA PRO A 224 9.04 -14.59 -2.16
C PRO A 224 9.60 -15.41 -3.32
N SER A 225 9.66 -16.72 -3.13
CA SER A 225 10.02 -17.67 -4.20
C SER A 225 8.90 -17.81 -5.23
N ALA A 226 9.21 -18.36 -6.39
CA ALA A 226 8.19 -18.67 -7.40
C ALA A 226 7.12 -19.64 -6.87
N GLU A 227 7.48 -20.55 -5.96
CA GLU A 227 6.54 -21.47 -5.31
C GLU A 227 5.53 -20.68 -4.46
N VAL A 228 6.00 -19.79 -3.60
CA VAL A 228 5.16 -18.93 -2.77
C VAL A 228 4.24 -18.07 -3.63
N LEU A 229 4.79 -17.44 -4.67
CA LEU A 229 4.03 -16.58 -5.59
C LEU A 229 2.97 -17.31 -6.40
N GLY A 230 3.06 -18.64 -6.50
CA GLY A 230 1.99 -19.47 -7.07
C GLY A 230 0.66 -19.36 -6.33
N GLY A 231 0.69 -18.95 -5.05
CA GLY A 231 -0.48 -18.78 -4.20
C GLY A 231 -1.17 -17.40 -4.28
N ILE A 232 -0.79 -16.52 -5.20
CA ILE A 232 -1.44 -15.21 -5.36
C ILE A 232 -2.90 -15.35 -5.77
N GLY A 233 -3.79 -14.61 -5.10
CA GLY A 233 -5.25 -14.68 -5.22
C GLY A 233 -5.91 -13.58 -6.05
N CYS A 234 -5.16 -12.78 -6.83
CA CYS A 234 -5.74 -11.81 -7.76
C CYS A 234 -5.57 -12.23 -9.23
N ASP A 235 -6.36 -11.62 -10.12
CA ASP A 235 -6.37 -11.97 -11.55
C ASP A 235 -5.18 -11.39 -12.31
N ARG A 236 -4.70 -10.21 -11.90
CA ARG A 236 -3.62 -9.49 -12.59
C ARG A 236 -2.77 -8.65 -11.64
N MET A 237 -1.54 -8.37 -12.05
CA MET A 237 -0.61 -7.56 -11.26
C MET A 237 0.16 -6.58 -12.15
N LEU A 238 0.31 -5.35 -11.65
CA LEU A 238 1.11 -4.31 -12.27
C LEU A 238 2.27 -3.96 -11.34
N VAL A 239 3.50 -4.13 -11.82
CA VAL A 239 4.71 -3.84 -11.07
C VAL A 239 5.46 -2.70 -11.76
N PHE A 240 5.78 -1.65 -11.02
CA PHE A 240 6.65 -0.58 -11.48
C PHE A 240 8.03 -0.70 -10.83
N VAL A 241 9.05 -0.37 -11.59
CA VAL A 241 10.41 -0.16 -11.09
C VAL A 241 10.97 1.14 -11.67
N ALA A 242 11.83 1.83 -10.94
CA ALA A 242 12.50 3.03 -11.42
C ALA A 242 13.97 2.74 -11.65
N GLU A 243 14.53 3.24 -12.75
CA GLU A 243 15.89 2.86 -13.19
C GLU A 243 16.98 3.24 -12.20
N LYS A 244 16.85 4.41 -11.54
CA LYS A 244 17.82 4.93 -10.56
C LYS A 244 17.48 4.54 -9.12
N ASP A 245 16.45 3.72 -8.92
CA ASP A 245 16.03 3.25 -7.61
C ASP A 245 16.87 2.05 -7.17
N HIS A 246 17.37 2.08 -5.93
CA HIS A 246 18.09 0.95 -5.34
C HIS A 246 17.23 -0.32 -5.22
N LEU A 247 15.90 -0.17 -5.19
CA LEU A 247 14.93 -1.28 -5.18
C LEU A 247 14.56 -1.78 -6.60
N CYS A 248 15.14 -1.22 -7.66
CA CYS A 248 14.89 -1.65 -9.04
C CYS A 248 15.20 -3.14 -9.26
N GLY A 249 16.35 -3.59 -8.77
CA GLY A 249 16.78 -4.99 -8.87
C GLY A 249 15.83 -5.95 -8.14
N PRO A 250 15.54 -5.73 -6.84
CA PRO A 250 14.54 -6.49 -6.09
C PRO A 250 13.17 -6.54 -6.75
N GLY A 251 12.66 -5.42 -7.25
CA GLY A 251 11.38 -5.36 -7.96
C GLY A 251 11.36 -6.21 -9.25
N LYS A 252 12.45 -6.17 -10.02
CA LYS A 252 12.63 -7.05 -11.20
C LYS A 252 12.70 -8.52 -10.81
N ALA A 253 13.40 -8.85 -9.73
CA ALA A 253 13.49 -10.22 -9.23
C ALA A 253 12.12 -10.77 -8.81
N TYR A 254 11.32 -9.95 -8.13
CA TYR A 254 9.93 -10.29 -7.81
C TYR A 254 9.10 -10.61 -9.07
N TYR A 255 9.15 -9.74 -10.07
CA TYR A 255 8.46 -9.95 -11.34
C TYR A 255 8.89 -11.25 -12.04
N GLU A 256 10.20 -11.53 -12.11
CA GLU A 256 10.72 -12.75 -12.74
C GLU A 256 10.31 -14.03 -11.97
N ASN A 257 10.30 -13.99 -10.64
CA ASN A 257 9.81 -15.09 -9.83
C ASN A 257 8.30 -15.30 -10.04
N LEU A 258 7.53 -14.23 -10.14
CA LEU A 258 6.09 -14.32 -10.41
C LEU A 258 5.80 -14.95 -11.77
N LYS A 259 6.54 -14.59 -12.82
CA LYS A 259 6.43 -15.21 -14.15
C LYS A 259 6.77 -16.70 -14.17
N LYS A 260 7.69 -17.13 -13.30
CA LYS A 260 8.08 -18.54 -13.17
C LYS A 260 7.13 -19.33 -12.27
N SER A 261 6.24 -18.67 -11.55
CA SER A 261 5.34 -19.29 -10.58
C SER A 261 4.21 -20.07 -11.24
N ALA A 262 3.47 -20.84 -10.44
CA ALA A 262 2.26 -21.53 -10.87
C ALA A 262 1.02 -20.61 -10.95
N TRP A 263 1.15 -19.34 -10.57
CA TRP A 263 0.07 -18.35 -10.66
C TRP A 263 -0.46 -18.22 -12.10
N LYS A 264 -1.78 -18.14 -12.26
CA LYS A 264 -2.44 -18.15 -13.58
C LYS A 264 -2.86 -16.76 -14.06
N GLY A 265 -2.61 -15.74 -13.26
CA GLY A 265 -2.95 -14.37 -13.62
C GLY A 265 -1.97 -13.75 -14.62
N LYS A 266 -2.15 -12.47 -14.90
CA LYS A 266 -1.31 -11.68 -15.81
C LYS A 266 -0.46 -10.70 -15.02
N VAL A 267 0.84 -10.66 -15.28
CA VAL A 267 1.73 -9.64 -14.72
C VAL A 267 2.32 -8.75 -15.80
N GLU A 268 2.36 -7.45 -15.53
CA GLU A 268 3.05 -6.46 -16.35
C GLU A 268 4.11 -5.76 -15.50
N LEU A 269 5.30 -5.55 -16.10
CA LEU A 269 6.38 -4.75 -15.54
C LEU A 269 6.53 -3.45 -16.34
N VAL A 270 6.54 -2.33 -15.63
CA VAL A 270 6.82 -1.00 -16.19
C VAL A 270 8.11 -0.47 -15.59
N GLU A 271 9.12 -0.23 -16.43
CA GLU A 271 10.35 0.40 -16.00
C GLU A 271 10.34 1.90 -16.32
N ASN A 272 10.34 2.73 -15.28
CA ASN A 272 10.43 4.18 -15.41
C ASN A 272 11.88 4.61 -15.61
N LYS A 273 12.26 4.86 -16.86
CA LYS A 273 13.61 5.23 -17.27
C LYS A 273 14.01 6.60 -16.74
N GLY A 274 15.24 6.71 -16.24
CA GLY A 274 15.80 7.95 -15.70
C GLY A 274 15.24 8.42 -14.37
N GLU A 275 14.28 7.67 -13.79
CA GLU A 275 13.55 8.06 -12.59
C GLU A 275 14.10 7.43 -11.32
N GLU A 276 13.86 8.11 -10.18
CA GLU A 276 14.23 7.72 -8.84
C GLU A 276 13.06 7.06 -8.08
N HIS A 277 13.35 6.55 -6.89
CA HIS A 277 12.36 5.96 -5.99
C HIS A 277 11.17 6.89 -5.73
N CYS A 278 9.96 6.41 -5.94
CA CYS A 278 8.69 7.10 -5.66
C CYS A 278 8.59 8.52 -6.26
N PHE A 279 9.23 8.77 -7.41
CA PHE A 279 9.19 10.08 -8.10
C PHE A 279 7.76 10.57 -8.37
N HIS A 280 6.83 9.64 -8.61
CA HIS A 280 5.43 9.93 -8.91
C HIS A 280 4.70 10.72 -7.83
N LEU A 281 5.13 10.63 -6.56
CA LEU A 281 4.57 11.40 -5.45
C LEU A 281 4.93 12.89 -5.48
N ARG A 282 5.95 13.27 -6.28
CA ARG A 282 6.39 14.66 -6.46
C ARG A 282 5.69 15.36 -7.61
N ILE A 283 4.99 14.60 -8.46
CA ILE A 283 4.27 15.12 -9.62
C ILE A 283 2.84 15.44 -9.20
N THR A 284 2.49 16.73 -9.22
CA THR A 284 1.19 17.23 -8.75
C THR A 284 0.10 17.21 -9.82
N SER A 285 0.47 17.09 -11.12
CA SER A 285 -0.47 16.98 -12.23
C SER A 285 -0.67 15.51 -12.62
N GLY A 286 -1.91 15.02 -12.60
CA GLY A 286 -2.25 13.67 -13.05
C GLY A 286 -1.90 13.47 -14.54
N ASP A 287 -2.06 14.50 -15.36
CA ASP A 287 -1.80 14.47 -16.81
C ASP A 287 -0.32 14.25 -17.15
N ASP A 288 0.60 14.66 -16.29
CA ASP A 288 2.03 14.49 -16.50
C ASP A 288 2.59 13.24 -15.81
N ASN A 289 1.79 12.59 -14.95
CA ASN A 289 2.22 11.45 -14.17
C ASN A 289 2.01 10.13 -14.92
N ALA A 290 3.07 9.62 -15.56
CA ALA A 290 3.03 8.37 -16.31
C ALA A 290 2.63 7.15 -15.46
N VAL A 291 2.97 7.14 -14.16
CA VAL A 291 2.57 6.08 -13.22
C VAL A 291 1.07 6.11 -13.01
N VAL A 292 0.49 7.28 -12.75
CA VAL A 292 -0.97 7.45 -12.58
C VAL A 292 -1.69 7.02 -13.86
N LYS A 293 -1.27 7.49 -15.04
CA LYS A 293 -1.88 7.09 -16.33
C LYS A 293 -1.89 5.58 -16.51
N LYS A 294 -0.80 4.91 -16.18
CA LYS A 294 -0.71 3.46 -16.32
C LYS A 294 -1.60 2.74 -15.32
N ILE A 295 -1.69 3.22 -14.08
CA ILE A 295 -2.62 2.70 -13.06
C ILE A 295 -4.06 2.85 -13.54
N VAL A 296 -4.44 4.02 -14.06
CA VAL A 296 -5.77 4.28 -14.65
C VAL A 296 -6.10 3.28 -15.75
N SER A 297 -5.18 3.08 -16.67
CA SER A 297 -5.32 2.08 -17.73
C SER A 297 -5.48 0.68 -17.17
N PHE A 298 -4.67 0.29 -16.17
CA PHE A 298 -4.73 -1.03 -15.56
C PHE A 298 -6.06 -1.28 -14.82
N ILE A 299 -6.62 -0.30 -14.14
CA ILE A 299 -7.89 -0.45 -13.42
C ILE A 299 -9.07 -0.51 -14.39
N ASN A 300 -9.06 0.26 -15.47
CA ASN A 300 -10.22 0.47 -16.35
C ASN A 300 -10.26 -0.43 -17.60
N HIS A 301 -9.19 -1.15 -17.90
CA HIS A 301 -9.19 -2.11 -19.01
C HIS A 301 -9.00 -3.54 -18.46
N ASP A 302 -9.81 -4.47 -18.97
CA ASP A 302 -9.73 -5.91 -18.64
C ASP A 302 -8.53 -6.61 -19.31
#